data_e23d114bcc4561752c85cf8b7e9eb4c6
#
_entry.id   e23d114bcc4561752c85cf8b7e9eb4c6
#
_cell.length_a   1.000
_cell.length_b   1.000
_cell.length_c   1.000
_cell.angle_alpha   90.00
_cell.angle_beta   90.00
_cell.angle_gamma   90.00
#
_symmetry.space_group_name_H-M   'P 1'
#
loop_
_entity.id
_entity.type
_entity.pdbx_description
1 polymer ?
#
loop_
_entity_poly.entity_id
_entity_poly.type
_entity_poly.pdbx_seq_one_letter_code
_entity_poly.pdbx_strand_id
1 'polypeptide(L)'
;MFQRILIANRGEIALRVIRACQEMGIGTVAIFSEADRGAHYLDLADEAICIGPASSTDSYLKIEHIIAAAELGEAQAIHPGYGFLAENADFAEQCRDSDIEFIGPPHEAMRKLGDKVEARQIAIEAKVPVVPGSDGLITSDEEALRVANEIGYPILIKATAGGGGKGIRPAFDESMLLTELKAASAEAEKAFKNAGVYIEKFVQKPRHVEVQVIADQHGNVVHLWERDCTMQRKHQKLIEESPAPNLPLETRESICEAATRLIKNAGYYNAGTVEFIVDENNDYYFIEVNARIQVEHPVTEMVTGIDLIQQQIRVAAGEKLSFTQEEILCNGCSIEVRINAEDPDQNFRGCPGLIEDLRVPGGLGVRFDSHVYAGYTISPYYDSMIGKLIVHKPTREEAIACLLRALNEFQIDGPGIKTTIPLAKKILNHPVFKSGQGDTKFVERTW
;
A
#
# COMPACT_ATOMS: atom_id res chain seq x y z
N MET A 1 12.55 21.40 12.57
CA MET A 1 12.43 21.03 11.13
C MET A 1 13.82 20.63 10.63
N PHE A 2 13.92 19.59 9.82
CA PHE A 2 15.20 19.09 9.26
C PHE A 2 15.77 20.08 8.24
N GLN A 3 17.09 20.09 8.13
CA GLN A 3 17.80 20.86 7.09
C GLN A 3 18.08 19.99 5.86
N ARG A 4 18.28 18.66 6.04
CA ARG A 4 18.57 17.73 4.97
C ARG A 4 17.98 16.34 5.27
N ILE A 5 17.35 15.73 4.26
CA ILE A 5 16.72 14.42 4.33
C ILE A 5 17.32 13.51 3.26
N LEU A 6 17.70 12.28 3.64
CA LEU A 6 18.01 11.22 2.69
C LEU A 6 16.71 10.50 2.27
N ILE A 7 16.56 10.27 0.97
CA ILE A 7 15.44 9.53 0.37
C ILE A 7 15.89 8.09 0.13
N ALA A 8 15.48 7.17 1.02
CA ALA A 8 15.85 5.75 0.97
C ALA A 8 14.94 4.95 0.04
N ASN A 9 14.74 5.45 -1.18
CA ASN A 9 13.90 4.81 -2.18
C ASN A 9 14.31 5.25 -3.59
N ARG A 10 13.57 4.76 -4.60
CA ARG A 10 13.79 5.05 -6.02
C ARG A 10 12.47 5.37 -6.73
N GLY A 11 12.59 5.71 -8.00
CA GLY A 11 11.42 5.82 -8.88
C GLY A 11 10.52 6.99 -8.53
N GLU A 12 9.21 6.79 -8.74
CA GLU A 12 8.24 7.88 -8.58
C GLU A 12 8.12 8.36 -7.13
N ILE A 13 8.24 7.46 -6.15
CA ILE A 13 8.15 7.86 -4.75
C ILE A 13 9.37 8.66 -4.29
N ALA A 14 10.56 8.34 -4.78
CA ALA A 14 11.74 9.16 -4.51
C ALA A 14 11.53 10.59 -5.06
N LEU A 15 11.04 10.71 -6.29
CA LEU A 15 10.71 12.00 -6.88
C LEU A 15 9.62 12.75 -6.10
N ARG A 16 8.59 12.02 -5.62
CA ARG A 16 7.51 12.60 -4.79
C ARG A 16 8.03 13.19 -3.49
N VAL A 17 8.95 12.48 -2.82
CA VAL A 17 9.58 12.97 -1.58
C VAL A 17 10.52 14.15 -1.86
N ILE A 18 11.33 14.10 -2.94
CA ILE A 18 12.19 15.22 -3.34
C ILE A 18 11.36 16.50 -3.53
N ARG A 19 10.24 16.41 -4.26
CA ARG A 19 9.34 17.56 -4.48
C ARG A 19 8.80 18.13 -3.17
N ALA A 20 8.35 17.27 -2.25
CA ALA A 20 7.87 17.72 -0.95
C ALA A 20 8.98 18.41 -0.13
N CYS A 21 10.21 17.87 -0.12
CA CYS A 21 11.35 18.51 0.54
C CYS A 21 11.67 19.87 -0.07
N GLN A 22 11.70 19.98 -1.39
CA GLN A 22 11.95 21.24 -2.09
C GLN A 22 10.92 22.32 -1.75
N GLU A 23 9.62 21.96 -1.74
CA GLU A 23 8.55 22.87 -1.35
C GLU A 23 8.62 23.31 0.11
N MET A 24 9.21 22.47 0.99
CA MET A 24 9.48 22.79 2.39
C MET A 24 10.82 23.50 2.63
N GLY A 25 11.63 23.70 1.59
CA GLY A 25 12.96 24.31 1.71
C GLY A 25 13.99 23.40 2.40
N ILE A 26 13.84 22.08 2.29
CA ILE A 26 14.69 21.06 2.90
C ILE A 26 15.62 20.48 1.84
N GLY A 27 16.91 20.41 2.12
CA GLY A 27 17.91 19.78 1.26
C GLY A 27 17.71 18.28 1.14
N THR A 28 18.11 17.71 0.01
CA THR A 28 17.81 16.30 -0.35
C THR A 28 19.08 15.54 -0.72
N VAL A 29 19.19 14.30 -0.21
CA VAL A 29 20.17 13.31 -0.62
C VAL A 29 19.42 12.12 -1.22
N ALA A 30 19.52 11.92 -2.53
CA ALA A 30 18.93 10.77 -3.19
C ALA A 30 19.92 9.60 -3.24
N ILE A 31 19.48 8.39 -2.93
CA ILE A 31 20.29 7.20 -3.16
C ILE A 31 19.90 6.52 -4.48
N PHE A 32 20.87 5.82 -5.07
CA PHE A 32 20.61 5.06 -6.29
C PHE A 32 21.53 3.82 -6.40
N SER A 33 21.02 2.78 -7.05
CA SER A 33 21.85 1.65 -7.51
C SER A 33 22.44 1.97 -8.89
N GLU A 34 23.41 1.18 -9.34
CA GLU A 34 23.97 1.36 -10.68
C GLU A 34 22.93 1.28 -11.80
N ALA A 35 21.83 0.54 -11.60
CA ALA A 35 20.74 0.47 -12.57
C ALA A 35 19.94 1.77 -12.69
N ASP A 36 19.95 2.61 -11.69
CA ASP A 36 19.23 3.90 -11.67
C ASP A 36 20.14 5.11 -11.94
N ARG A 37 21.42 4.90 -12.29
CA ARG A 37 22.43 5.96 -12.46
C ARG A 37 22.03 7.11 -13.41
N GLY A 38 21.13 6.90 -14.33
CA GLY A 38 20.64 7.94 -15.25
C GLY A 38 19.23 8.41 -14.94
N ALA A 39 18.69 8.08 -13.79
CA ALA A 39 17.32 8.43 -13.44
C ALA A 39 17.18 9.93 -13.17
N HIS A 40 16.22 10.59 -13.83
CA HIS A 40 16.05 12.06 -13.77
C HIS A 40 15.78 12.59 -12.35
N TYR A 41 15.21 11.81 -11.44
CA TYR A 41 14.99 12.27 -10.06
C TYR A 41 16.30 12.58 -9.33
N LEU A 42 17.43 12.00 -9.76
CA LEU A 42 18.75 12.28 -9.20
C LEU A 42 19.22 13.70 -9.51
N ASP A 43 18.87 14.21 -10.70
CA ASP A 43 19.21 15.58 -11.12
C ASP A 43 18.43 16.65 -10.34
N LEU A 44 17.31 16.24 -9.71
CA LEU A 44 16.45 17.12 -8.92
C LEU A 44 16.79 17.12 -7.43
N ALA A 45 17.59 16.17 -6.98
CA ALA A 45 18.13 16.16 -5.63
C ALA A 45 19.38 17.06 -5.53
N ASP A 46 19.66 17.60 -4.33
CA ASP A 46 20.87 18.41 -4.12
C ASP A 46 22.13 17.55 -4.16
N GLU A 47 22.03 16.29 -3.75
CA GLU A 47 23.10 15.31 -3.78
C GLU A 47 22.57 13.93 -4.14
N ALA A 48 23.39 13.12 -4.83
CA ALA A 48 23.04 11.75 -5.21
C ALA A 48 24.20 10.80 -4.90
N ILE A 49 23.91 9.72 -4.15
CA ILE A 49 24.90 8.75 -3.66
C ILE A 49 24.58 7.37 -4.20
N CYS A 50 25.56 6.75 -4.90
CA CYS A 50 25.45 5.36 -5.35
C CYS A 50 25.66 4.41 -4.16
N ILE A 51 24.68 3.53 -3.92
CA ILE A 51 24.69 2.60 -2.78
C ILE A 51 25.00 1.14 -3.17
N GLY A 52 25.33 0.88 -4.43
CA GLY A 52 25.73 -0.47 -4.86
C GLY A 52 25.23 -0.87 -6.24
N PRO A 53 25.39 -2.17 -6.58
CA PRO A 53 25.00 -2.71 -7.89
C PRO A 53 23.48 -2.73 -8.10
N ALA A 54 23.07 -3.18 -9.29
CA ALA A 54 21.66 -3.17 -9.73
C ALA A 54 20.71 -4.01 -8.85
N SER A 55 21.22 -5.10 -8.23
CA SER A 55 20.39 -5.94 -7.34
C SER A 55 19.93 -5.16 -6.11
N SER A 56 18.64 -5.21 -5.80
CA SER A 56 18.09 -4.57 -4.59
C SER A 56 18.66 -5.15 -3.29
N THR A 57 18.99 -6.44 -3.26
CA THR A 57 19.62 -7.12 -2.12
C THR A 57 21.02 -6.59 -1.81
N ASP A 58 21.70 -6.02 -2.80
CA ASP A 58 23.05 -5.49 -2.70
C ASP A 58 23.10 -3.97 -2.71
N SER A 59 21.94 -3.31 -2.70
CA SER A 59 21.79 -1.85 -2.72
C SER A 59 20.65 -1.39 -1.79
N TYR A 60 19.43 -1.24 -2.27
CA TYR A 60 18.28 -0.67 -1.54
C TYR A 60 17.83 -1.46 -0.29
N LEU A 61 18.25 -2.71 -0.15
CA LEU A 61 17.99 -3.56 1.04
C LEU A 61 19.21 -3.68 1.96
N LYS A 62 20.29 -2.95 1.69
CA LYS A 62 21.50 -2.89 2.53
C LYS A 62 21.39 -1.73 3.50
N ILE A 63 21.01 -2.01 4.73
CA ILE A 63 20.85 -1.00 5.81
C ILE A 63 22.14 -0.21 5.99
N GLU A 64 23.28 -0.90 6.05
CA GLU A 64 24.58 -0.29 6.30
C GLU A 64 24.97 0.71 5.20
N HIS A 65 24.64 0.42 3.94
CA HIS A 65 24.93 1.33 2.83
C HIS A 65 24.05 2.58 2.87
N ILE A 66 22.79 2.43 3.31
CA ILE A 66 21.85 3.55 3.40
C ILE A 66 22.24 4.48 4.57
N ILE A 67 22.57 3.91 5.73
CA ILE A 67 23.03 4.69 6.90
C ILE A 67 24.35 5.42 6.58
N ALA A 68 25.32 4.73 5.99
CA ALA A 68 26.58 5.35 5.57
C ALA A 68 26.36 6.48 4.53
N ALA A 69 25.40 6.31 3.61
CA ALA A 69 25.02 7.37 2.68
C ALA A 69 24.35 8.56 3.39
N ALA A 70 23.57 8.33 4.45
CA ALA A 70 22.96 9.39 5.24
C ALA A 70 24.00 10.17 6.03
N GLU A 71 24.96 9.49 6.64
CA GLU A 71 26.09 10.11 7.34
C GLU A 71 26.97 10.94 6.37
N LEU A 72 27.30 10.36 5.21
CA LEU A 72 28.11 11.02 4.18
C LEU A 72 27.44 12.28 3.62
N GLY A 73 26.12 12.20 3.41
CA GLY A 73 25.30 13.31 2.93
C GLY A 73 24.85 14.26 4.05
N GLU A 74 25.33 14.09 5.29
CA GLU A 74 24.94 14.91 6.45
C GLU A 74 23.41 15.02 6.65
N ALA A 75 22.67 13.94 6.33
CA ALA A 75 21.22 13.88 6.47
C ALA A 75 20.79 13.69 7.93
N GLN A 76 19.87 14.50 8.40
CA GLN A 76 19.33 14.42 9.76
C GLN A 76 18.18 13.44 9.89
N ALA A 77 17.57 13.06 8.76
CA ALA A 77 16.47 12.12 8.71
C ALA A 77 16.50 11.30 7.41
N ILE A 78 15.84 10.14 7.45
CA ILE A 78 15.66 9.25 6.30
C ILE A 78 14.18 9.09 6.02
N HIS A 79 13.76 9.35 4.77
CA HIS A 79 12.41 9.03 4.29
C HIS A 79 12.43 7.72 3.50
N PRO A 80 11.81 6.64 3.99
CA PRO A 80 11.89 5.32 3.34
C PRO A 80 10.93 5.15 2.16
N GLY A 81 9.96 6.05 1.96
CA GLY A 81 8.89 5.89 0.99
C GLY A 81 8.00 4.67 1.31
N TYR A 82 7.79 3.80 0.32
CA TYR A 82 7.11 2.51 0.46
C TYR A 82 7.94 1.39 -0.21
N GLY A 83 7.68 0.13 0.16
CA GLY A 83 8.49 -1.02 -0.27
C GLY A 83 9.87 -1.01 0.37
N PHE A 84 10.80 -1.81 -0.17
CA PHE A 84 12.16 -1.99 0.36
C PHE A 84 12.21 -2.09 1.90
N LEU A 85 12.82 -1.11 2.56
CA LEU A 85 12.99 -1.08 4.02
C LEU A 85 11.93 -0.23 4.76
N ALA A 86 10.88 0.24 4.08
CA ALA A 86 9.90 1.13 4.69
C ALA A 86 9.13 0.54 5.88
N GLU A 87 8.99 -0.79 5.94
CA GLU A 87 8.36 -1.53 7.04
C GLU A 87 9.36 -2.40 7.82
N ASN A 88 10.66 -2.11 7.69
CA ASN A 88 11.70 -2.84 8.39
C ASN A 88 12.01 -2.16 9.75
N ALA A 89 11.55 -2.80 10.84
CA ALA A 89 11.72 -2.27 12.19
C ALA A 89 13.20 -2.17 12.62
N ASP A 90 14.04 -3.11 12.17
CA ASP A 90 15.47 -3.09 12.48
C ASP A 90 16.18 -1.92 11.78
N PHE A 91 15.74 -1.55 10.57
CA PHE A 91 16.22 -0.35 9.90
C PHE A 91 15.83 0.92 10.64
N ALA A 92 14.56 1.03 11.07
CA ALA A 92 14.09 2.17 11.84
C ALA A 92 14.83 2.31 13.19
N GLU A 93 15.13 1.19 13.86
CA GLU A 93 15.92 1.15 15.09
C GLU A 93 17.38 1.60 14.84
N GLN A 94 18.03 1.04 13.80
CA GLN A 94 19.42 1.40 13.45
C GLN A 94 19.56 2.86 13.03
N CYS A 95 18.55 3.46 12.36
CA CYS A 95 18.54 4.90 12.09
C CYS A 95 18.62 5.69 13.41
N ARG A 96 17.78 5.35 14.39
CA ARG A 96 17.76 6.00 15.71
C ARG A 96 19.08 5.82 16.46
N ASP A 97 19.66 4.63 16.43
CA ASP A 97 20.96 4.33 17.05
C ASP A 97 22.11 5.10 16.42
N SER A 98 21.91 5.58 15.18
CA SER A 98 22.86 6.43 14.45
C SER A 98 22.54 7.93 14.54
N ASP A 99 21.66 8.35 15.46
CA ASP A 99 21.20 9.73 15.61
C ASP A 99 20.56 10.32 14.33
N ILE A 100 19.94 9.46 13.50
CA ILE A 100 19.22 9.82 12.27
C ILE A 100 17.72 9.51 12.47
N GLU A 101 16.84 10.51 12.29
CA GLU A 101 15.42 10.31 12.45
C GLU A 101 14.84 9.47 11.29
N PHE A 102 14.11 8.41 11.62
CA PHE A 102 13.35 7.63 10.65
C PHE A 102 11.97 8.29 10.42
N ILE A 103 11.70 8.76 9.20
CA ILE A 103 10.42 9.38 8.86
C ILE A 103 9.38 8.29 8.63
N GLY A 104 8.76 7.87 9.71
CA GLY A 104 7.82 6.77 9.78
C GLY A 104 7.40 6.50 11.22
N PRO A 105 6.74 5.36 11.48
CA PRO A 105 6.31 4.97 12.82
C PRO A 105 7.48 4.50 13.70
N PRO A 106 7.27 4.41 15.02
CA PRO A 106 8.26 3.85 15.93
C PRO A 106 8.47 2.35 15.63
N HIS A 107 9.73 1.90 15.71
CA HIS A 107 10.09 0.52 15.38
C HIS A 107 9.35 -0.52 16.24
N GLU A 108 9.03 -0.19 17.50
CA GLU A 108 8.27 -1.06 18.38
C GLU A 108 6.83 -1.27 17.88
N ALA A 109 6.18 -0.21 17.39
CA ALA A 109 4.85 -0.32 16.76
C ALA A 109 4.92 -1.09 15.44
N MET A 110 5.98 -0.88 14.64
CA MET A 110 6.20 -1.64 13.41
C MET A 110 6.33 -3.16 13.69
N ARG A 111 7.09 -3.56 14.71
CA ARG A 111 7.23 -4.98 15.09
C ARG A 111 5.89 -5.58 15.49
N LYS A 112 5.15 -4.91 16.38
CA LYS A 112 3.84 -5.36 16.86
C LYS A 112 2.80 -5.50 15.75
N LEU A 113 2.70 -4.48 14.89
CA LEU A 113 1.72 -4.45 13.80
C LEU A 113 2.14 -5.31 12.60
N GLY A 114 3.43 -5.61 12.44
CA GLY A 114 3.95 -6.54 11.45
C GLY A 114 3.73 -8.02 11.79
N ASP A 115 3.56 -8.35 13.08
CA ASP A 115 3.16 -9.69 13.51
C ASP A 115 1.64 -9.83 13.43
N LYS A 116 1.14 -10.78 12.62
CA LYS A 116 -0.30 -10.94 12.36
C LYS A 116 -1.10 -11.33 13.61
N VAL A 117 -0.50 -12.07 14.51
CA VAL A 117 -1.16 -12.50 15.76
C VAL A 117 -1.23 -11.33 16.72
N GLU A 118 -0.13 -10.62 16.88
CA GLU A 118 -0.05 -9.44 17.76
C GLU A 118 -0.94 -8.30 17.22
N ALA A 119 -0.91 -8.02 15.93
CA ALA A 119 -1.78 -7.02 15.28
C ALA A 119 -3.27 -7.34 15.48
N ARG A 120 -3.66 -8.63 15.32
CA ARG A 120 -5.03 -9.09 15.60
C ARG A 120 -5.42 -8.88 17.06
N GLN A 121 -4.52 -9.18 17.98
CA GLN A 121 -4.75 -8.98 19.43
C GLN A 121 -4.95 -7.49 19.75
N ILE A 122 -4.10 -6.62 19.21
CA ILE A 122 -4.23 -5.16 19.34
C ILE A 122 -5.58 -4.67 18.79
N ALA A 123 -6.04 -5.23 17.64
CA ALA A 123 -7.33 -4.89 17.06
C ALA A 123 -8.50 -5.29 18.00
N ILE A 124 -8.45 -6.49 18.59
CA ILE A 124 -9.46 -6.96 19.55
C ILE A 124 -9.49 -6.04 20.79
N GLU A 125 -8.34 -5.69 21.35
CA GLU A 125 -8.23 -4.79 22.51
C GLU A 125 -8.75 -3.38 22.20
N ALA A 126 -8.54 -2.91 20.96
CA ALA A 126 -9.08 -1.65 20.46
C ALA A 126 -10.57 -1.73 20.07
N LYS A 127 -11.22 -2.90 20.29
CA LYS A 127 -12.61 -3.17 19.87
C LYS A 127 -12.86 -2.93 18.39
N VAL A 128 -11.88 -3.31 17.56
CA VAL A 128 -12.00 -3.32 16.12
C VAL A 128 -12.48 -4.70 15.67
N PRO A 129 -13.53 -4.80 14.85
CA PRO A 129 -14.00 -6.09 14.36
C PRO A 129 -12.89 -6.83 13.61
N VAL A 130 -12.68 -8.10 13.97
CA VAL A 130 -11.75 -9.00 13.29
C VAL A 130 -12.53 -10.13 12.64
N VAL A 131 -12.00 -10.73 11.57
CA VAL A 131 -12.65 -11.88 10.94
C VAL A 131 -12.88 -12.96 12.02
N PRO A 132 -14.13 -13.45 12.22
CA PRO A 132 -14.38 -14.54 13.16
C PRO A 132 -13.47 -15.73 12.86
N GLY A 133 -12.83 -16.28 13.88
CA GLY A 133 -11.83 -17.33 13.68
C GLY A 133 -11.43 -18.02 14.96
N SER A 134 -10.42 -18.88 14.88
CA SER A 134 -9.83 -19.54 16.03
C SER A 134 -9.03 -18.57 16.91
N ASP A 135 -8.99 -18.85 18.21
CA ASP A 135 -8.16 -18.13 19.18
C ASP A 135 -6.69 -18.62 19.13
N GLY A 136 -6.06 -18.49 17.95
CA GLY A 136 -4.70 -18.97 17.74
C GLY A 136 -4.64 -20.21 16.83
N LEU A 137 -3.56 -20.99 17.02
CA LEU A 137 -3.31 -22.19 16.22
C LEU A 137 -4.30 -23.29 16.51
N ILE A 138 -4.73 -23.97 15.47
CA ILE A 138 -5.48 -25.23 15.59
C ILE A 138 -4.51 -26.34 16.00
N THR A 139 -4.80 -26.99 17.13
CA THR A 139 -3.94 -28.02 17.73
C THR A 139 -4.49 -29.44 17.56
N SER A 140 -5.79 -29.59 17.26
CA SER A 140 -6.42 -30.89 17.03
C SER A 140 -7.54 -30.84 15.99
N ASP A 141 -7.89 -32.04 15.45
CA ASP A 141 -9.02 -32.20 14.51
C ASP A 141 -10.36 -31.83 15.21
N GLU A 142 -10.52 -32.16 16.50
CA GLU A 142 -11.72 -31.85 17.29
C GLU A 142 -11.88 -30.33 17.51
N GLU A 143 -10.79 -29.63 17.76
CA GLU A 143 -10.78 -28.16 17.89
C GLU A 143 -11.15 -27.50 16.56
N ALA A 144 -10.60 -28.00 15.45
CA ALA A 144 -10.93 -27.50 14.12
C ALA A 144 -12.42 -27.62 13.81
N LEU A 145 -13.03 -28.79 14.10
CA LEU A 145 -14.45 -29.03 13.92
C LEU A 145 -15.31 -28.09 14.79
N ARG A 146 -14.94 -27.94 16.06
CA ARG A 146 -15.67 -27.06 16.98
C ARG A 146 -15.65 -25.61 16.49
N VAL A 147 -14.47 -25.09 16.18
CA VAL A 147 -14.31 -23.70 15.71
C VAL A 147 -15.05 -23.47 14.39
N ALA A 148 -14.92 -24.39 13.43
CA ALA A 148 -15.59 -24.27 12.14
C ALA A 148 -17.12 -24.28 12.27
N ASN A 149 -17.67 -25.09 13.19
CA ASN A 149 -19.11 -25.13 13.47
C ASN A 149 -19.62 -23.88 14.20
N GLU A 150 -18.81 -23.30 15.11
CA GLU A 150 -19.13 -22.02 15.77
C GLU A 150 -19.16 -20.85 14.79
N ILE A 151 -18.19 -20.75 13.87
CA ILE A 151 -18.07 -19.67 12.89
C ILE A 151 -19.07 -19.86 11.74
N GLY A 152 -19.40 -21.12 11.43
CA GLY A 152 -20.21 -21.52 10.27
C GLY A 152 -19.43 -21.50 8.96
N TYR A 153 -19.73 -22.47 8.08
CA TYR A 153 -19.11 -22.57 6.76
C TYR A 153 -19.66 -21.50 5.78
N PRO A 154 -18.90 -21.14 4.72
CA PRO A 154 -17.55 -21.58 4.43
C PRO A 154 -16.50 -20.93 5.34
N ILE A 155 -15.38 -21.64 5.53
CA ILE A 155 -14.23 -21.17 6.29
C ILE A 155 -12.96 -21.16 5.45
N LEU A 156 -11.96 -20.44 5.95
CA LEU A 156 -10.65 -20.33 5.35
C LEU A 156 -9.61 -20.84 6.35
N ILE A 157 -8.80 -21.80 5.93
CA ILE A 157 -7.68 -22.32 6.69
C ILE A 157 -6.44 -21.56 6.23
N LYS A 158 -5.69 -20.97 7.15
CA LYS A 158 -4.52 -20.13 6.85
C LYS A 158 -3.32 -20.60 7.64
N ALA A 159 -2.16 -20.66 6.95
CA ALA A 159 -0.88 -20.84 7.61
C ALA A 159 -0.46 -19.56 8.36
N THR A 160 0.14 -19.71 9.54
CA THR A 160 0.67 -18.58 10.32
C THR A 160 1.88 -17.93 9.66
N ALA A 161 2.75 -18.75 9.08
CA ALA A 161 3.87 -18.29 8.29
C ALA A 161 3.45 -18.34 6.82
N GLY A 162 3.00 -17.22 6.23
CA GLY A 162 2.58 -17.22 4.84
C GLY A 162 2.31 -15.82 4.31
N GLY A 163 2.56 -15.62 3.03
CA GLY A 163 2.27 -14.42 2.27
C GLY A 163 1.97 -14.76 0.81
N GLY A 164 1.29 -13.84 0.10
CA GLY A 164 0.99 -14.03 -1.33
C GLY A 164 0.05 -15.20 -1.66
N GLY A 165 -0.84 -15.59 -0.74
CA GLY A 165 -1.86 -16.62 -0.98
C GLY A 165 -1.40 -18.07 -0.83
N LYS A 166 -0.16 -18.34 -0.46
CA LYS A 166 0.32 -19.70 -0.14
C LYS A 166 -0.10 -20.13 1.27
N GLY A 167 -0.52 -21.39 1.40
CA GLY A 167 -1.00 -21.92 2.69
C GLY A 167 -2.39 -21.45 3.06
N ILE A 168 -3.21 -21.01 2.07
CA ILE A 168 -4.61 -20.61 2.26
C ILE A 168 -5.50 -21.59 1.51
N ARG A 169 -6.44 -22.23 2.23
CA ARG A 169 -7.36 -23.23 1.67
C ARG A 169 -8.78 -23.04 2.17
N PRO A 170 -9.79 -22.94 1.28
CA PRO A 170 -11.17 -22.90 1.70
C PRO A 170 -11.70 -24.28 2.04
N ALA A 171 -12.58 -24.37 3.05
CA ALA A 171 -13.44 -25.53 3.28
C ALA A 171 -14.90 -25.06 3.28
N PHE A 172 -15.71 -25.65 2.40
CA PHE A 172 -17.10 -25.23 2.20
C PHE A 172 -18.08 -25.99 3.11
N ASP A 173 -17.64 -27.10 3.66
CA ASP A 173 -18.40 -27.95 4.58
C ASP A 173 -17.46 -28.78 5.47
N GLU A 174 -18.06 -29.50 6.43
CA GLU A 174 -17.33 -30.32 7.39
C GLU A 174 -16.53 -31.46 6.74
N SER A 175 -17.02 -32.01 5.63
CA SER A 175 -16.35 -33.13 4.94
C SER A 175 -15.02 -32.73 4.31
N MET A 176 -14.88 -31.47 3.93
CA MET A 176 -13.65 -30.90 3.37
C MET A 176 -12.65 -30.48 4.45
N LEU A 177 -13.12 -30.08 5.63
CA LEU A 177 -12.32 -29.39 6.64
C LEU A 177 -11.01 -30.12 6.99
N LEU A 178 -11.08 -31.38 7.42
CA LEU A 178 -9.90 -32.10 7.91
C LEU A 178 -8.91 -32.43 6.79
N THR A 179 -9.40 -32.62 5.56
CA THR A 179 -8.55 -32.85 4.39
C THR A 179 -7.78 -31.58 4.03
N GLU A 180 -8.46 -30.43 3.96
CA GLU A 180 -7.87 -29.15 3.64
C GLU A 180 -6.96 -28.64 4.78
N LEU A 181 -7.29 -28.93 6.05
CA LEU A 181 -6.45 -28.60 7.20
C LEU A 181 -5.08 -29.29 7.11
N LYS A 182 -5.06 -30.61 6.85
CA LYS A 182 -3.83 -31.40 6.69
C LYS A 182 -3.02 -30.93 5.48
N ALA A 183 -3.69 -30.62 4.39
CA ALA A 183 -3.04 -30.11 3.19
C ALA A 183 -2.41 -28.71 3.40
N ALA A 184 -3.12 -27.81 4.08
CA ALA A 184 -2.60 -26.48 4.41
C ALA A 184 -1.39 -26.55 5.34
N SER A 185 -1.46 -27.38 6.38
CA SER A 185 -0.35 -27.61 7.32
C SER A 185 0.89 -28.20 6.65
N ALA A 186 0.70 -29.20 5.78
CA ALA A 186 1.82 -29.81 5.03
C ALA A 186 2.46 -28.83 4.02
N GLU A 187 1.65 -28.00 3.36
CA GLU A 187 2.13 -26.95 2.45
C GLU A 187 2.94 -25.88 3.21
N ALA A 188 2.42 -25.48 4.39
CA ALA A 188 3.07 -24.50 5.25
C ALA A 188 4.43 -25.01 5.78
N GLU A 189 4.47 -26.26 6.25
CA GLU A 189 5.71 -26.91 6.70
C GLU A 189 6.77 -26.95 5.59
N LYS A 190 6.35 -27.32 4.37
CA LYS A 190 7.26 -27.40 3.22
C LYS A 190 7.78 -26.03 2.78
N ALA A 191 6.91 -25.02 2.78
CA ALA A 191 7.26 -23.69 2.25
C ALA A 191 7.96 -22.80 3.30
N PHE A 192 7.58 -22.92 4.57
CA PHE A 192 7.95 -21.97 5.63
C PHE A 192 8.61 -22.61 6.86
N LYS A 193 8.74 -23.94 6.86
CA LYS A 193 9.22 -24.74 8.03
C LYS A 193 8.38 -24.48 9.30
N ASN A 194 7.10 -24.22 9.12
CA ASN A 194 6.13 -23.98 10.20
C ASN A 194 4.78 -24.54 9.76
N ALA A 195 4.33 -25.61 10.44
CA ALA A 195 3.08 -26.32 10.16
C ALA A 195 1.84 -25.64 10.79
N GLY A 196 2.01 -24.55 11.55
CA GLY A 196 0.94 -23.88 12.26
C GLY A 196 -0.11 -23.31 11.33
N VAL A 197 -1.37 -23.67 11.58
CA VAL A 197 -2.54 -23.18 10.86
C VAL A 197 -3.61 -22.69 11.80
N TYR A 198 -4.42 -21.75 11.34
CA TYR A 198 -5.60 -21.24 12.03
C TYR A 198 -6.80 -21.19 11.07
N ILE A 199 -8.01 -21.05 11.61
CA ILE A 199 -9.26 -21.03 10.86
C ILE A 199 -9.92 -19.67 11.00
N GLU A 200 -10.44 -19.15 9.87
CA GLU A 200 -11.23 -17.91 9.84
C GLU A 200 -12.49 -18.10 8.99
N LYS A 201 -13.48 -17.25 9.20
CA LYS A 201 -14.63 -17.14 8.31
C LYS A 201 -14.18 -16.78 6.90
N PHE A 202 -14.67 -17.50 5.91
CA PHE A 202 -14.45 -17.12 4.52
C PHE A 202 -15.45 -16.03 4.10
N VAL A 203 -14.98 -14.80 4.07
CA VAL A 203 -15.78 -13.66 3.58
C VAL A 203 -15.91 -13.80 2.07
N GLN A 204 -17.14 -13.98 1.59
CA GLN A 204 -17.43 -14.13 0.16
C GLN A 204 -17.55 -12.76 -0.52
N LYS A 205 -17.06 -12.65 -1.76
CA LYS A 205 -17.10 -11.42 -2.56
C LYS A 205 -16.63 -10.17 -1.77
N PRO A 206 -15.47 -10.24 -1.12
CA PRO A 206 -15.02 -9.15 -0.27
C PRO A 206 -14.66 -7.92 -1.09
N ARG A 207 -14.98 -6.74 -0.54
CA ARG A 207 -14.37 -5.48 -0.94
C ARG A 207 -13.15 -5.22 -0.08
N HIS A 208 -12.15 -4.57 -0.66
CA HIS A 208 -10.97 -4.12 0.06
C HIS A 208 -11.10 -2.62 0.31
N VAL A 209 -11.38 -2.26 1.54
CA VAL A 209 -11.49 -0.86 1.99
C VAL A 209 -10.40 -0.61 3.02
N GLU A 210 -9.73 0.53 2.91
CA GLU A 210 -8.64 0.87 3.81
C GLU A 210 -8.77 2.31 4.29
N VAL A 211 -8.27 2.61 5.48
CA VAL A 211 -8.34 3.94 6.07
C VAL A 211 -6.94 4.53 6.19
N GLN A 212 -6.74 5.69 5.57
CA GLN A 212 -5.54 6.48 5.79
C GLN A 212 -5.61 7.13 7.16
N VAL A 213 -4.59 6.89 7.97
CA VAL A 213 -4.43 7.56 9.27
C VAL A 213 -3.12 8.33 9.29
N ILE A 214 -3.10 9.36 10.13
CA ILE A 214 -1.87 10.05 10.52
C ILE A 214 -1.98 10.41 12.00
N ALA A 215 -0.88 10.23 12.71
CA ALA A 215 -0.79 10.55 14.12
C ALA A 215 0.51 11.32 14.42
N ASP A 216 0.48 12.23 15.37
CA ASP A 216 1.66 12.92 15.84
C ASP A 216 2.25 12.27 17.10
N GLN A 217 3.43 12.72 17.51
CA GLN A 217 4.13 12.23 18.71
C GLN A 217 3.50 12.78 20.01
N HIS A 218 2.43 13.59 19.93
CA HIS A 218 1.74 14.22 21.06
C HIS A 218 0.42 13.55 21.40
N GLY A 219 0.06 12.45 20.69
CA GLY A 219 -1.14 11.66 20.93
C GLY A 219 -2.37 12.09 20.11
N ASN A 220 -2.23 13.03 19.18
CA ASN A 220 -3.29 13.34 18.22
C ASN A 220 -3.28 12.29 17.11
N VAL A 221 -4.43 11.68 16.85
CA VAL A 221 -4.64 10.69 15.80
C VAL A 221 -5.87 11.07 15.02
N VAL A 222 -5.74 11.18 13.70
CA VAL A 222 -6.86 11.47 12.78
C VAL A 222 -6.86 10.48 11.62
N HIS A 223 -8.04 10.27 11.06
CA HIS A 223 -8.19 9.59 9.76
C HIS A 223 -8.35 10.62 8.64
N LEU A 224 -7.91 10.26 7.46
CA LEU A 224 -8.02 11.04 6.22
C LEU A 224 -8.98 10.36 5.24
N TRP A 225 -10.06 9.81 5.76
CA TRP A 225 -11.06 9.02 5.06
C TRP A 225 -10.53 7.69 4.50
N GLU A 226 -11.42 6.96 3.87
CA GLU A 226 -11.15 5.65 3.33
C GLU A 226 -10.86 5.68 1.82
N ARG A 227 -10.23 4.60 1.38
CA ARG A 227 -10.02 4.24 -0.03
C ARG A 227 -10.64 2.89 -0.34
N ASP A 228 -11.13 2.72 -1.53
CA ASP A 228 -11.50 1.41 -2.09
C ASP A 228 -10.38 0.89 -2.99
N CYS A 229 -9.84 -0.27 -2.66
CA CYS A 229 -8.77 -0.95 -3.38
C CYS A 229 -9.24 -2.32 -3.92
N THR A 230 -10.54 -2.46 -4.17
CA THR A 230 -11.17 -3.70 -4.59
C THR A 230 -10.72 -4.16 -5.98
N MET A 231 -10.39 -3.22 -6.89
CA MET A 231 -9.93 -3.56 -8.23
C MET A 231 -8.47 -3.99 -8.21
N GLN A 232 -8.27 -5.29 -7.99
CA GLN A 232 -6.95 -5.91 -7.85
C GLN A 232 -6.85 -7.23 -8.59
N ARG A 233 -5.63 -7.72 -8.80
CA ARG A 233 -5.31 -9.03 -9.36
C ARG A 233 -4.21 -9.67 -8.53
N LYS A 234 -4.43 -10.89 -8.05
CA LYS A 234 -3.47 -11.63 -7.20
C LYS A 234 -2.92 -10.76 -6.06
N HIS A 235 -3.80 -10.02 -5.39
CA HIS A 235 -3.49 -9.06 -4.32
C HIS A 235 -2.65 -7.83 -4.75
N GLN A 236 -2.48 -7.61 -6.06
CA GLN A 236 -1.90 -6.37 -6.59
C GLN A 236 -3.02 -5.42 -6.98
N LYS A 237 -3.09 -4.28 -6.32
CA LYS A 237 -4.05 -3.20 -6.60
C LYS A 237 -3.77 -2.62 -8.00
N LEU A 238 -4.82 -2.36 -8.77
CA LEU A 238 -4.74 -1.84 -10.16
C LEU A 238 -5.42 -0.48 -10.30
N ILE A 239 -6.57 -0.32 -9.61
CA ILE A 239 -7.35 0.91 -9.57
C ILE A 239 -7.79 1.13 -8.14
N GLU A 240 -7.54 2.31 -7.63
CA GLU A 240 -7.91 2.74 -6.29
C GLU A 240 -8.76 4.02 -6.36
N GLU A 241 -9.72 4.16 -5.45
CA GLU A 241 -10.59 5.34 -5.43
C GLU A 241 -10.89 5.81 -4.00
N SER A 242 -11.11 7.09 -3.84
CA SER A 242 -11.55 7.73 -2.60
C SER A 242 -12.63 8.78 -2.92
N PRO A 243 -13.75 8.79 -2.17
CA PRO A 243 -14.17 7.81 -1.18
C PRO A 243 -14.66 6.50 -1.81
N ALA A 244 -14.78 5.44 -0.99
CA ALA A 244 -15.28 4.14 -1.42
C ALA A 244 -16.73 4.23 -1.96
N PRO A 245 -17.02 3.73 -3.18
CA PRO A 245 -18.37 3.80 -3.72
C PRO A 245 -19.33 2.90 -2.94
N ASN A 246 -20.59 3.30 -2.85
CA ASN A 246 -21.68 2.52 -2.23
C ASN A 246 -21.41 2.06 -0.77
N LEU A 247 -20.48 2.67 -0.07
CA LEU A 247 -20.28 2.41 1.35
C LEU A 247 -21.25 3.29 2.14
N PRO A 248 -22.16 2.71 2.96
CA PRO A 248 -23.07 3.51 3.80
C PRO A 248 -22.31 4.46 4.71
N LEU A 249 -22.87 5.64 4.96
CA LEU A 249 -22.20 6.66 5.79
C LEU A 249 -21.86 6.12 7.19
N GLU A 250 -22.79 5.40 7.81
CA GLU A 250 -22.58 4.79 9.13
C GLU A 250 -21.41 3.80 9.14
N THR A 251 -21.31 2.95 8.10
CA THR A 251 -20.18 2.01 7.96
C THR A 251 -18.88 2.76 7.72
N ARG A 252 -18.90 3.82 6.90
CA ARG A 252 -17.72 4.68 6.63
C ARG A 252 -17.20 5.32 7.90
N GLU A 253 -18.06 5.94 8.68
CA GLU A 253 -17.70 6.57 9.96
C GLU A 253 -17.15 5.52 10.94
N SER A 254 -17.86 4.40 11.08
CA SER A 254 -17.46 3.30 11.98
C SER A 254 -16.09 2.71 11.63
N ILE A 255 -15.79 2.50 10.34
CA ILE A 255 -14.50 1.97 9.86
C ILE A 255 -13.37 2.98 10.12
N CYS A 256 -13.61 4.27 9.88
CA CYS A 256 -12.64 5.33 10.13
C CYS A 256 -12.33 5.48 11.62
N GLU A 257 -13.35 5.45 12.46
CA GLU A 257 -13.16 5.46 13.92
C GLU A 257 -12.44 4.21 14.43
N ALA A 258 -12.76 3.03 13.88
CA ALA A 258 -12.07 1.79 14.24
C ALA A 258 -10.58 1.87 13.93
N ALA A 259 -10.21 2.42 12.76
CA ALA A 259 -8.83 2.64 12.39
C ALA A 259 -8.09 3.58 13.36
N THR A 260 -8.69 4.71 13.73
CA THR A 260 -8.07 5.65 14.69
C THR A 260 -7.92 5.03 16.09
N ARG A 261 -8.90 4.25 16.57
CA ARG A 261 -8.80 3.54 17.84
C ARG A 261 -7.66 2.52 17.85
N LEU A 262 -7.50 1.75 16.76
CA LEU A 262 -6.43 0.75 16.61
C LEU A 262 -5.06 1.43 16.66
N ILE A 263 -4.85 2.48 15.86
CA ILE A 263 -3.59 3.22 15.76
C ILE A 263 -3.21 3.85 17.11
N LYS A 264 -4.20 4.42 17.81
CA LYS A 264 -4.00 4.97 19.15
C LYS A 264 -3.59 3.90 20.16
N ASN A 265 -4.25 2.72 20.12
CA ASN A 265 -3.95 1.62 21.03
C ASN A 265 -2.56 1.01 20.78
N ALA A 266 -2.10 1.01 19.51
CA ALA A 266 -0.78 0.52 19.13
C ALA A 266 0.38 1.45 19.54
N GLY A 267 0.12 2.67 20.02
CA GLY A 267 1.14 3.67 20.29
C GLY A 267 1.87 4.14 19.02
N TYR A 268 1.14 4.19 17.91
CA TYR A 268 1.64 4.51 16.60
C TYR A 268 1.63 6.02 16.33
N TYR A 269 2.64 6.52 15.64
CA TYR A 269 2.65 7.87 15.05
C TYR A 269 3.16 7.83 13.61
N ASN A 270 3.08 8.96 12.90
CA ASN A 270 3.31 9.14 11.47
C ASN A 270 2.16 8.56 10.61
N ALA A 271 2.33 8.51 9.29
CA ALA A 271 1.32 8.00 8.38
C ALA A 271 1.26 6.48 8.39
N GLY A 272 0.06 5.94 8.38
CA GLY A 272 -0.20 4.51 8.26
C GLY A 272 -1.54 4.25 7.61
N THR A 273 -1.78 3.01 7.22
CA THR A 273 -3.04 2.59 6.60
C THR A 273 -3.55 1.35 7.30
N VAL A 274 -4.81 1.39 7.73
CA VAL A 274 -5.50 0.23 8.31
C VAL A 274 -6.37 -0.39 7.24
N GLU A 275 -6.11 -1.65 6.90
CA GLU A 275 -6.83 -2.38 5.85
C GLU A 275 -7.95 -3.23 6.42
N PHE A 276 -9.10 -3.23 5.73
CA PHE A 276 -10.30 -3.96 6.09
C PHE A 276 -10.87 -4.73 4.88
N ILE A 277 -11.50 -5.86 5.19
CA ILE A 277 -12.44 -6.52 4.28
C ILE A 277 -13.84 -6.05 4.64
N VAL A 278 -14.62 -5.67 3.63
CA VAL A 278 -16.05 -5.36 3.77
C VAL A 278 -16.86 -6.40 2.99
N ASP A 279 -17.82 -7.02 3.65
CA ASP A 279 -18.69 -8.03 3.04
C ASP A 279 -19.90 -7.41 2.31
N GLU A 280 -20.77 -8.28 1.76
CA GLU A 280 -21.97 -7.84 1.04
C GLU A 280 -23.07 -7.22 1.93
N ASN A 281 -22.98 -7.39 3.26
CA ASN A 281 -23.86 -6.77 4.25
C ASN A 281 -23.32 -5.43 4.76
N ASN A 282 -22.14 -5.02 4.29
CA ASN A 282 -21.33 -3.90 4.79
C ASN A 282 -20.77 -4.11 6.21
N ASP A 283 -20.70 -5.37 6.68
CA ASP A 283 -19.91 -5.71 7.85
C ASP A 283 -18.42 -5.65 7.47
N TYR A 284 -17.59 -5.08 8.36
CA TYR A 284 -16.17 -4.91 8.08
C TYR A 284 -15.29 -5.61 9.10
N TYR A 285 -14.14 -6.08 8.64
CA TYR A 285 -13.19 -6.83 9.46
C TYR A 285 -11.77 -6.39 9.18
N PHE A 286 -11.00 -6.18 10.24
CA PHE A 286 -9.58 -5.84 10.18
C PHE A 286 -8.76 -6.93 9.48
N ILE A 287 -7.81 -6.52 8.63
CA ILE A 287 -6.85 -7.40 7.97
C ILE A 287 -5.45 -7.15 8.54
N GLU A 288 -4.93 -5.93 8.32
CA GLU A 288 -3.55 -5.58 8.67
C GLU A 288 -3.36 -4.06 8.75
N VAL A 289 -2.23 -3.64 9.27
CA VAL A 289 -1.76 -2.25 9.21
C VAL A 289 -0.52 -2.20 8.33
N ASN A 290 -0.54 -1.31 7.34
CA ASN A 290 0.67 -0.96 6.62
C ASN A 290 1.33 0.23 7.32
N ALA A 291 2.48 -0.03 7.93
CA ALA A 291 3.20 0.91 8.79
C ALA A 291 4.06 1.89 7.96
N ARG A 292 3.49 2.48 6.93
CA ARG A 292 4.15 3.37 5.95
C ARG A 292 3.12 4.15 5.14
N ILE A 293 3.61 5.03 4.27
CA ILE A 293 2.80 5.59 3.18
C ILE A 293 2.48 4.50 2.14
N GLN A 294 1.31 4.56 1.55
CA GLN A 294 0.88 3.63 0.48
C GLN A 294 1.11 4.22 -0.91
N VAL A 295 1.15 3.35 -1.94
CA VAL A 295 1.23 3.77 -3.35
C VAL A 295 0.09 4.70 -3.69
N GLU A 296 -1.12 4.35 -3.27
CA GLU A 296 -2.40 5.02 -3.53
C GLU A 296 -2.71 6.23 -2.63
N HIS A 297 -1.73 6.72 -1.84
CA HIS A 297 -1.93 7.93 -1.04
C HIS A 297 -2.42 9.16 -1.84
N PRO A 298 -2.10 9.29 -3.14
CA PRO A 298 -2.54 10.45 -3.91
C PRO A 298 -4.06 10.63 -3.98
N VAL A 299 -4.87 9.55 -3.99
CA VAL A 299 -6.33 9.71 -4.02
C VAL A 299 -6.85 10.36 -2.73
N THR A 300 -6.24 10.06 -1.59
CA THR A 300 -6.53 10.72 -0.31
C THR A 300 -6.11 12.20 -0.34
N GLU A 301 -4.91 12.51 -0.83
CA GLU A 301 -4.42 13.88 -0.97
C GLU A 301 -5.37 14.72 -1.84
N MET A 302 -5.88 14.15 -2.94
CA MET A 302 -6.76 14.87 -3.87
C MET A 302 -8.12 15.19 -3.27
N VAL A 303 -8.70 14.31 -2.44
CA VAL A 303 -10.03 14.56 -1.83
C VAL A 303 -9.95 15.39 -0.56
N THR A 304 -8.81 15.36 0.16
CA THR A 304 -8.64 16.10 1.42
C THR A 304 -7.88 17.42 1.29
N GLY A 305 -7.06 17.55 0.25
CA GLY A 305 -6.14 18.68 0.07
C GLY A 305 -4.94 18.66 1.02
N ILE A 306 -4.69 17.53 1.71
CA ILE A 306 -3.59 17.37 2.67
C ILE A 306 -2.43 16.65 2.00
N ASP A 307 -1.24 17.26 1.94
CA ASP A 307 0.00 16.65 1.47
C ASP A 307 0.55 15.68 2.54
N LEU A 308 0.38 14.39 2.32
CA LEU A 308 0.76 13.34 3.27
C LEU A 308 2.28 13.24 3.47
N ILE A 309 3.06 13.46 2.43
CA ILE A 309 4.53 13.40 2.54
C ILE A 309 5.05 14.58 3.38
N GLN A 310 4.51 15.78 3.17
CA GLN A 310 4.87 16.91 4.03
C GLN A 310 4.45 16.70 5.48
N GLN A 311 3.27 16.09 5.70
CA GLN A 311 2.83 15.78 7.08
C GLN A 311 3.73 14.72 7.74
N GLN A 312 4.17 13.69 7.02
CA GLN A 312 5.12 12.71 7.54
C GLN A 312 6.42 13.39 8.02
N ILE A 313 6.96 14.31 7.23
CA ILE A 313 8.18 15.07 7.55
C ILE A 313 7.96 15.95 8.79
N ARG A 314 6.82 16.68 8.86
CA ARG A 314 6.49 17.53 10.01
C ARG A 314 6.35 16.74 11.31
N VAL A 315 5.62 15.62 11.26
CA VAL A 315 5.44 14.73 12.42
C VAL A 315 6.79 14.17 12.89
N ALA A 316 7.64 13.71 11.97
CA ALA A 316 8.98 13.23 12.32
C ALA A 316 9.87 14.32 12.93
N ALA A 317 9.70 15.58 12.50
CA ALA A 317 10.35 16.73 13.10
C ALA A 317 9.77 17.16 14.47
N GLY A 318 8.81 16.39 15.03
CA GLY A 318 8.20 16.64 16.34
C GLY A 318 7.06 17.67 16.33
N GLU A 319 6.58 18.11 15.17
CA GLU A 319 5.45 19.03 15.08
C GLU A 319 4.13 18.32 15.42
N LYS A 320 3.20 19.05 15.99
CA LYS A 320 1.81 18.61 16.13
C LYS A 320 1.10 18.68 14.78
N LEU A 321 0.09 17.82 14.59
CA LEU A 321 -0.82 17.99 13.47
C LEU A 321 -1.43 19.40 13.49
N SER A 322 -1.44 20.06 12.33
CA SER A 322 -1.93 21.44 12.18
C SER A 322 -3.43 21.50 11.95
N PHE A 323 -4.14 20.38 12.01
CA PHE A 323 -5.57 20.24 11.78
C PHE A 323 -6.18 19.23 12.75
N THR A 324 -7.47 19.39 13.02
CA THR A 324 -8.28 18.46 13.80
C THR A 324 -9.09 17.55 12.88
N GLN A 325 -9.76 16.53 13.43
CA GLN A 325 -10.60 15.62 12.64
C GLN A 325 -11.75 16.35 11.94
N GLU A 326 -12.36 17.33 12.61
CA GLU A 326 -13.51 18.10 12.13
C GLU A 326 -13.16 19.02 10.95
N GLU A 327 -11.90 19.38 10.80
CA GLU A 327 -11.40 20.22 9.70
C GLU A 327 -11.09 19.42 8.44
N ILE A 328 -11.03 18.07 8.54
CA ILE A 328 -10.70 17.19 7.42
C ILE A 328 -11.96 16.86 6.61
N LEU A 329 -12.12 17.53 5.49
CA LEU A 329 -13.22 17.31 4.58
C LEU A 329 -12.83 16.36 3.45
N CYS A 330 -13.76 15.50 3.03
CA CYS A 330 -13.64 14.69 1.82
C CYS A 330 -14.43 15.35 0.69
N ASN A 331 -13.75 15.95 -0.26
CA ASN A 331 -14.37 16.71 -1.34
C ASN A 331 -14.26 15.98 -2.68
N GLY A 332 -15.40 15.72 -3.32
CA GLY A 332 -15.43 15.07 -4.63
C GLY A 332 -15.06 13.60 -4.61
N CYS A 333 -14.51 13.13 -5.72
CA CYS A 333 -14.06 11.76 -5.91
C CYS A 333 -12.72 11.76 -6.66
N SER A 334 -11.76 10.98 -6.17
CA SER A 334 -10.48 10.76 -6.82
C SER A 334 -10.32 9.29 -7.19
N ILE A 335 -9.79 9.02 -8.37
CA ILE A 335 -9.49 7.66 -8.86
C ILE A 335 -8.06 7.64 -9.38
N GLU A 336 -7.29 6.66 -8.92
CA GLU A 336 -5.93 6.36 -9.37
C GLU A 336 -5.92 5.09 -10.22
N VAL A 337 -5.10 5.07 -11.26
CA VAL A 337 -4.75 3.88 -12.03
C VAL A 337 -3.25 3.70 -11.99
N ARG A 338 -2.79 2.53 -11.57
CA ARG A 338 -1.37 2.15 -11.69
C ARG A 338 -1.07 1.79 -13.14
N ILE A 339 -0.09 2.48 -13.72
CA ILE A 339 0.40 2.18 -15.07
C ILE A 339 1.69 1.38 -14.92
N ASN A 340 1.62 0.09 -15.25
CA ASN A 340 2.74 -0.82 -15.20
C ASN A 340 3.21 -1.19 -16.60
N ALA A 341 4.53 -1.36 -16.76
CA ALA A 341 5.14 -1.92 -17.97
C ALA A 341 4.97 -3.44 -17.96
N GLU A 342 3.76 -3.90 -18.24
CA GLU A 342 3.36 -5.29 -18.22
C GLU A 342 2.43 -5.59 -19.38
N ASP A 343 2.46 -6.85 -19.87
CA ASP A 343 1.56 -7.36 -20.91
C ASP A 343 0.42 -8.17 -20.25
N PRO A 344 -0.79 -7.61 -20.12
CA PRO A 344 -1.94 -8.33 -19.56
C PRO A 344 -2.32 -9.60 -20.34
N ASP A 345 -2.08 -9.60 -21.67
CA ASP A 345 -2.41 -10.75 -22.54
C ASP A 345 -1.38 -11.89 -22.39
N GLN A 346 -0.22 -11.64 -21.76
CA GLN A 346 0.81 -12.61 -21.43
C GLN A 346 0.99 -12.80 -19.92
N ASN A 347 -0.12 -12.95 -19.21
CA ASN A 347 -0.14 -13.17 -17.75
C ASN A 347 0.63 -12.09 -16.96
N PHE A 348 0.57 -10.82 -17.42
CA PHE A 348 1.24 -9.67 -16.80
C PHE A 348 2.76 -9.83 -16.72
N ARG A 349 3.35 -10.42 -17.73
CA ARG A 349 4.81 -10.46 -17.86
C ARG A 349 5.35 -9.03 -17.97
N GLY A 350 6.37 -8.71 -17.16
CA GLY A 350 7.07 -7.43 -17.23
C GLY A 350 7.65 -7.17 -18.62
N CYS A 351 7.57 -5.93 -19.05
CA CYS A 351 8.02 -5.43 -20.35
C CYS A 351 9.08 -4.33 -20.17
N PRO A 352 10.30 -4.68 -19.66
CA PRO A 352 11.38 -3.71 -19.56
C PRO A 352 11.83 -3.28 -20.95
N GLY A 353 12.33 -2.05 -21.09
CA GLY A 353 12.80 -1.53 -22.36
C GLY A 353 12.95 -0.02 -22.39
N LEU A 354 13.43 0.50 -23.52
CA LEU A 354 13.58 1.93 -23.76
C LEU A 354 12.23 2.57 -24.10
N ILE A 355 11.87 3.64 -23.42
CA ILE A 355 10.74 4.49 -23.77
C ILE A 355 11.22 5.48 -24.85
N GLU A 356 10.72 5.34 -26.08
CA GLU A 356 11.08 6.23 -27.19
C GLU A 356 10.17 7.46 -27.27
N ASP A 357 8.86 7.30 -27.01
CA ASP A 357 7.89 8.40 -26.94
C ASP A 357 7.05 8.29 -25.67
N LEU A 358 6.83 9.43 -25.04
CA LEU A 358 5.98 9.57 -23.86
C LEU A 358 5.18 10.86 -23.94
N ARG A 359 3.85 10.74 -23.96
CA ARG A 359 2.93 11.86 -23.88
C ARG A 359 2.01 11.68 -22.68
N VAL A 360 2.20 12.55 -21.72
CA VAL A 360 1.46 12.53 -20.46
C VAL A 360 0.18 13.36 -20.61
N PRO A 361 -0.98 12.83 -20.19
CA PRO A 361 -2.24 13.58 -20.24
C PRO A 361 -2.23 14.76 -19.27
N GLY A 362 -3.05 15.76 -19.58
CA GLY A 362 -3.21 16.95 -18.74
C GLY A 362 -4.66 17.37 -18.56
N GLY A 363 -4.85 18.59 -18.10
CA GLY A 363 -6.15 19.22 -17.87
C GLY A 363 -6.60 19.24 -16.43
N LEU A 364 -7.70 19.95 -16.15
CA LEU A 364 -8.20 20.19 -14.81
C LEU A 364 -8.52 18.89 -14.08
N GLY A 365 -7.91 18.71 -12.90
CA GLY A 365 -8.10 17.52 -12.05
C GLY A 365 -7.38 16.27 -12.55
N VAL A 366 -6.31 16.40 -13.35
CA VAL A 366 -5.43 15.30 -13.77
C VAL A 366 -4.06 15.52 -13.13
N ARG A 367 -3.56 14.48 -12.46
CA ARG A 367 -2.22 14.38 -11.87
C ARG A 367 -1.54 13.11 -12.35
N PHE A 368 -0.26 13.20 -12.66
CA PHE A 368 0.55 12.03 -13.01
C PHE A 368 1.82 12.01 -12.17
N ASP A 369 1.93 11.02 -11.29
CA ASP A 369 3.12 10.80 -10.46
C ASP A 369 3.99 9.74 -11.13
N SER A 370 5.15 10.16 -11.63
CA SER A 370 6.05 9.28 -12.37
C SER A 370 7.47 9.84 -12.37
N HIS A 371 8.43 8.96 -12.58
CA HIS A 371 9.85 9.28 -12.72
C HIS A 371 10.38 9.05 -14.15
N VAL A 372 9.55 8.49 -15.04
CA VAL A 372 9.97 8.14 -16.39
C VAL A 372 9.83 9.31 -17.36
N TYR A 373 10.58 9.27 -18.45
CA TYR A 373 10.61 10.27 -19.51
C TYR A 373 10.99 9.60 -20.86
N ALA A 374 10.83 10.29 -21.97
CA ALA A 374 11.29 9.79 -23.26
C ALA A 374 12.83 9.68 -23.25
N GLY A 375 13.34 8.48 -23.51
CA GLY A 375 14.77 8.12 -23.35
C GLY A 375 15.08 7.33 -22.08
N TYR A 376 14.12 7.18 -21.16
CA TYR A 376 14.29 6.34 -19.97
C TYR A 376 14.20 4.85 -20.31
N THR A 377 15.09 4.04 -19.74
CA THR A 377 15.03 2.57 -19.85
C THR A 377 14.41 1.97 -18.61
N ILE A 378 13.24 1.34 -18.76
CA ILE A 378 12.59 0.60 -17.69
C ILE A 378 13.47 -0.60 -17.33
N SER A 379 13.94 -0.63 -16.09
CA SER A 379 14.86 -1.66 -15.60
C SER A 379 14.13 -3.00 -15.34
N PRO A 380 14.74 -4.15 -15.66
CA PRO A 380 14.22 -5.45 -15.28
C PRO A 380 14.48 -5.83 -13.80
N TYR A 381 15.22 -5.02 -13.06
CA TYR A 381 15.63 -5.32 -11.67
C TYR A 381 14.61 -4.92 -10.63
N TYR A 382 13.65 -4.08 -10.98
CA TYR A 382 12.69 -3.48 -10.05
C TYR A 382 11.24 -3.67 -10.51
N ASP A 383 10.31 -3.15 -9.71
CA ASP A 383 8.90 -3.15 -10.05
C ASP A 383 8.65 -2.49 -11.42
N SER A 384 7.63 -2.99 -12.11
CA SER A 384 7.26 -2.56 -13.46
C SER A 384 6.50 -1.24 -13.51
N MET A 385 6.20 -0.60 -12.37
CA MET A 385 5.37 0.59 -12.32
C MET A 385 6.05 1.79 -13.00
N ILE A 386 5.42 2.29 -14.05
CA ILE A 386 5.81 3.49 -14.78
C ILE A 386 5.38 4.74 -14.02
N GLY A 387 4.19 4.71 -13.46
CA GLY A 387 3.62 5.82 -12.73
C GLY A 387 2.16 5.58 -12.35
N LYS A 388 1.59 6.59 -11.72
CA LYS A 388 0.20 6.63 -11.25
C LYS A 388 -0.51 7.77 -11.95
N LEU A 389 -1.61 7.45 -12.64
CA LEU A 389 -2.49 8.46 -13.22
C LEU A 389 -3.68 8.65 -12.29
N ILE A 390 -3.78 9.83 -11.72
CA ILE A 390 -4.78 10.21 -10.73
C ILE A 390 -5.70 11.27 -11.33
N VAL A 391 -6.99 11.15 -11.07
CA VAL A 391 -7.95 12.20 -11.41
C VAL A 391 -8.77 12.58 -10.19
N HIS A 392 -9.25 13.83 -10.16
CA HIS A 392 -10.15 14.33 -9.14
C HIS A 392 -11.27 15.14 -9.78
N LYS A 393 -12.52 14.83 -9.42
CA LYS A 393 -13.73 15.50 -9.93
C LYS A 393 -14.81 15.61 -8.83
N PRO A 394 -15.81 16.47 -9.00
CA PRO A 394 -16.91 16.59 -8.04
C PRO A 394 -17.70 15.30 -7.84
N THR A 395 -17.88 14.49 -8.91
CA THR A 395 -18.61 13.22 -8.84
C THR A 395 -17.77 12.06 -9.36
N ARG A 396 -18.14 10.83 -8.97
CA ARG A 396 -17.46 9.60 -9.43
C ARG A 396 -17.62 9.39 -10.93
N GLU A 397 -18.79 9.67 -11.48
CA GLU A 397 -19.06 9.58 -12.92
C GLU A 397 -18.16 10.52 -13.72
N GLU A 398 -18.00 11.75 -13.24
CA GLU A 398 -17.08 12.72 -13.87
C GLU A 398 -15.61 12.29 -13.72
N ALA A 399 -15.23 11.68 -12.59
CA ALA A 399 -13.89 11.14 -12.38
C ALA A 399 -13.60 9.99 -13.35
N ILE A 400 -14.54 9.04 -13.52
CA ILE A 400 -14.41 7.94 -14.51
C ILE A 400 -14.28 8.50 -15.93
N ALA A 401 -15.12 9.46 -16.30
CA ALA A 401 -15.07 10.10 -17.63
C ALA A 401 -13.73 10.82 -17.86
N CYS A 402 -13.25 11.56 -16.86
CA CYS A 402 -11.97 12.25 -16.90
C CYS A 402 -10.80 11.26 -17.06
N LEU A 403 -10.80 10.18 -16.28
CA LEU A 403 -9.76 9.16 -16.32
C LEU A 403 -9.72 8.43 -17.66
N LEU A 404 -10.89 8.05 -18.21
CA LEU A 404 -10.97 7.44 -19.54
C LEU A 404 -10.44 8.38 -20.63
N ARG A 405 -10.78 9.70 -20.57
CA ARG A 405 -10.24 10.69 -21.47
C ARG A 405 -8.72 10.78 -21.34
N ALA A 406 -8.21 10.86 -20.10
CA ALA A 406 -6.79 10.94 -19.83
C ALA A 406 -6.03 9.70 -20.31
N LEU A 407 -6.56 8.49 -20.07
CA LEU A 407 -5.97 7.24 -20.57
C LEU A 407 -6.01 7.12 -22.11
N ASN A 408 -6.95 7.78 -22.79
CA ASN A 408 -6.99 7.85 -24.26
C ASN A 408 -5.95 8.81 -24.82
N GLU A 409 -5.62 9.84 -24.09
CA GLU A 409 -4.59 10.83 -24.45
C GLU A 409 -3.18 10.29 -24.12
N PHE A 410 -3.07 9.40 -23.12
CA PHE A 410 -1.79 8.85 -22.66
C PHE A 410 -1.15 7.99 -23.76
N GLN A 411 0.05 8.35 -24.16
CA GLN A 411 0.84 7.58 -25.13
C GLN A 411 2.21 7.25 -24.51
N ILE A 412 2.58 5.99 -24.62
CA ILE A 412 3.91 5.49 -24.25
C ILE A 412 4.28 4.39 -25.25
N ASP A 413 5.39 4.58 -25.95
CA ASP A 413 5.85 3.70 -26.98
C ASP A 413 7.35 3.43 -26.84
N GLY A 414 7.75 2.25 -27.29
CA GLY A 414 9.14 1.79 -27.34
C GLY A 414 9.22 0.30 -27.69
N PRO A 415 10.38 -0.19 -28.17
CA PRO A 415 10.55 -1.59 -28.53
C PRO A 415 10.24 -2.53 -27.36
N GLY A 416 9.21 -3.36 -27.51
CA GLY A 416 8.81 -4.34 -26.50
C GLY A 416 8.00 -3.77 -25.33
N ILE A 417 7.76 -2.46 -25.25
CA ILE A 417 6.95 -1.85 -24.21
C ILE A 417 5.48 -2.24 -24.38
N LYS A 418 4.90 -2.79 -23.34
CA LYS A 418 3.47 -3.02 -23.15
C LYS A 418 3.06 -2.46 -21.80
N THR A 419 1.81 -2.04 -21.67
CA THR A 419 1.32 -1.47 -20.41
C THR A 419 -0.05 -2.00 -20.02
N THR A 420 -0.41 -1.79 -18.75
CA THR A 420 -1.73 -2.11 -18.20
C THR A 420 -2.85 -1.14 -18.64
N ILE A 421 -2.54 -0.07 -19.38
CA ILE A 421 -3.52 0.93 -19.85
C ILE A 421 -4.74 0.30 -20.59
N PRO A 422 -4.56 -0.66 -21.52
CA PRO A 422 -5.70 -1.27 -22.20
C PRO A 422 -6.65 -2.01 -21.24
N LEU A 423 -6.11 -2.69 -20.23
CA LEU A 423 -6.91 -3.37 -19.20
C LEU A 423 -7.62 -2.36 -18.32
N ALA A 424 -6.95 -1.32 -17.86
CA ALA A 424 -7.56 -0.24 -17.07
C ALA A 424 -8.78 0.37 -17.78
N LYS A 425 -8.68 0.64 -19.09
CA LYS A 425 -9.82 1.11 -19.90
C LYS A 425 -10.97 0.10 -19.94
N LYS A 426 -10.68 -1.20 -20.03
CA LYS A 426 -11.71 -2.26 -19.99
C LYS A 426 -12.41 -2.27 -18.63
N ILE A 427 -11.67 -2.21 -17.52
CA ILE A 427 -12.22 -2.19 -16.16
C ILE A 427 -13.11 -0.96 -15.96
N LEU A 428 -12.62 0.23 -16.27
CA LEU A 428 -13.35 1.50 -16.10
C LEU A 428 -14.65 1.58 -16.91
N ASN A 429 -14.69 0.91 -18.08
CA ASN A 429 -15.90 0.83 -18.90
C ASN A 429 -16.88 -0.26 -18.47
N HIS A 430 -16.46 -1.21 -17.63
CA HIS A 430 -17.28 -2.35 -17.25
C HIS A 430 -18.44 -1.92 -16.32
N PRO A 431 -19.68 -2.45 -16.52
CA PRO A 431 -20.83 -2.08 -15.69
C PRO A 431 -20.61 -2.31 -14.18
N VAL A 432 -19.92 -3.38 -13.80
CA VAL A 432 -19.60 -3.72 -12.40
C VAL A 432 -18.74 -2.62 -11.75
N PHE A 433 -17.71 -2.11 -12.44
CA PHE A 433 -16.93 -1.00 -11.93
C PHE A 433 -17.76 0.28 -11.83
N LYS A 434 -18.49 0.61 -12.91
CA LYS A 434 -19.33 1.82 -12.94
C LYS A 434 -20.39 1.84 -11.85
N SER A 435 -20.96 0.68 -11.53
CA SER A 435 -21.92 0.56 -10.43
C SER A 435 -21.30 0.48 -9.03
N GLY A 436 -19.96 0.32 -8.91
CA GLY A 436 -19.27 0.16 -7.63
C GLY A 436 -19.58 -1.17 -6.92
N GLN A 437 -19.94 -2.23 -7.67
CA GLN A 437 -20.34 -3.54 -7.12
C GLN A 437 -19.30 -4.65 -7.32
N GLY A 438 -18.06 -4.29 -7.55
CA GLY A 438 -16.96 -5.24 -7.70
C GLY A 438 -16.56 -5.91 -6.38
N ASP A 439 -15.87 -7.05 -6.49
CA ASP A 439 -15.16 -7.71 -5.40
C ASP A 439 -13.70 -7.96 -5.78
N THR A 440 -12.86 -8.35 -4.82
CA THR A 440 -11.41 -8.51 -5.01
C THR A 440 -11.02 -9.57 -6.05
N LYS A 441 -11.95 -10.44 -6.46
CA LYS A 441 -11.74 -11.47 -7.50
C LYS A 441 -12.33 -11.08 -8.86
N PHE A 442 -12.93 -9.89 -8.96
CA PHE A 442 -13.62 -9.45 -10.18
C PHE A 442 -12.70 -9.46 -11.40
N VAL A 443 -11.51 -8.86 -11.30
CA VAL A 443 -10.55 -8.77 -12.42
C VAL A 443 -10.09 -10.16 -12.86
N GLU A 444 -9.72 -11.03 -11.91
CA GLU A 444 -9.26 -12.40 -12.20
C GLU A 444 -10.32 -13.29 -12.86
N ARG A 445 -11.62 -13.05 -12.56
CA ARG A 445 -12.72 -13.80 -13.16
C ARG A 445 -13.11 -13.30 -14.54
N THR A 446 -12.78 -12.06 -14.85
CA THR A 446 -13.26 -11.38 -16.06
C THR A 446 -12.22 -11.37 -17.16
N TRP A 447 -10.96 -11.29 -16.84
CA TRP A 447 -9.78 -11.23 -17.72
C TRP A 447 -8.67 -12.16 -17.21
#